data_5b18f67012a6ad22cc9c7bf00807ebb2
#
_entry.id   5b18f67012a6ad22cc9c7bf00807ebb2
#
_cell.length_a   1.000
_cell.length_b   1.000
_cell.length_c   1.000
_cell.angle_alpha   90.00
_cell.angle_beta   90.00
_cell.angle_gamma   90.00
#
_symmetry.space_group_name_H-M   'P 1'
#
loop_
_entity.id
_entity.type
_entity.pdbx_description
1 polymer ?
#
loop_
_entity_poly.entity_id
_entity_poly.type
_entity_poly.pdbx_seq_one_letter_code
_entity_poly.pdbx_strand_id
1 'polypeptide(L)'
;VVDKATFPRDKCCGDGLTTNALRILEHLNFSPHTVPDWKQTHKVIVQSPDGRSVEMDLPEGQGMFAAVAPRRQLDDALVQQCIQLGIPVHQGHSFRSVVRNDADTVTVDIEGLGIVEADYVIAADGMWSPIRKSLEMSTPGYLGEWHAFRQYLSDVNGPAAEDLYVWFDDDLLPGYAWSFPLPNNRVNFGFCMMRNDATSMQFMKKTWVDLFDRPHICAALGNTVVPEDRHTAWPIPARIDNAVRATGRILFVGDAVCATDIMTGEGIAQALETGIAAAHAIAHNDTPSQVRHHYSRTLDTTLLADHRMSKFLGRLLSSPRTTRRVLAIVNSTAWTKRYFVRWMFEDEPRAALFTPRRWHRGFLRRPGAYRTLS
;
A
#
# COMPACT_ATOMS: atom_id res chain seq x y z
N VAL A 1 6.93 -12.50 17.12
CA VAL A 1 5.80 -11.82 16.46
C VAL A 1 4.52 -12.27 17.12
N VAL A 2 3.56 -11.35 17.30
CA VAL A 2 2.22 -11.66 17.85
C VAL A 2 1.17 -11.09 16.92
N ASP A 3 0.17 -11.87 16.53
CA ASP A 3 -0.99 -11.42 15.76
C ASP A 3 -2.29 -12.01 16.32
N LYS A 4 -3.35 -11.20 16.34
CA LYS A 4 -4.69 -11.65 16.79
C LYS A 4 -5.36 -12.62 15.82
N ALA A 5 -4.96 -12.58 14.55
CA ALA A 5 -5.48 -13.47 13.53
C ALA A 5 -4.67 -14.77 13.46
N THR A 6 -5.28 -15.80 12.91
CA THR A 6 -4.60 -17.01 12.44
C THR A 6 -4.49 -16.93 10.91
N PHE A 7 -3.29 -17.13 10.40
CA PHE A 7 -3.05 -17.09 8.94
C PHE A 7 -3.33 -18.46 8.30
N PRO A 8 -3.80 -18.48 7.04
CA PRO A 8 -4.01 -17.34 6.14
C PRO A 8 -5.31 -16.57 6.47
N ARG A 9 -5.20 -15.22 6.54
CA ARG A 9 -6.35 -14.34 6.74
C ARG A 9 -6.42 -13.29 5.65
N ASP A 10 -7.61 -12.81 5.29
CA ASP A 10 -7.77 -11.70 4.35
C ASP A 10 -7.51 -10.33 5.01
N LYS A 11 -7.09 -9.38 4.21
CA LYS A 11 -7.02 -7.95 4.55
C LYS A 11 -7.51 -7.14 3.35
N CYS A 12 -8.45 -6.23 3.56
CA CYS A 12 -8.94 -5.34 2.49
C CYS A 12 -7.77 -4.55 1.88
N CYS A 13 -7.51 -4.76 0.59
CA CYS A 13 -6.41 -4.18 -0.17
C CYS A 13 -6.70 -4.33 -1.67
N GLY A 14 -6.10 -3.48 -2.52
CA GLY A 14 -6.08 -3.67 -3.98
C GLY A 14 -5.12 -4.78 -4.43
N ASP A 15 -4.27 -5.31 -3.52
CA ASP A 15 -3.31 -6.39 -3.77
C ASP A 15 -2.18 -6.05 -4.77
N GLY A 16 -2.15 -4.83 -5.28
CA GLY A 16 -1.10 -4.36 -6.17
C GLY A 16 0.24 -4.19 -5.45
N LEU A 17 1.31 -4.66 -6.07
CA LEU A 17 2.69 -4.48 -5.61
C LEU A 17 3.41 -3.56 -6.57
N THR A 18 3.90 -2.45 -6.04
CA THR A 18 4.72 -1.48 -6.77
C THR A 18 6.16 -2.00 -6.94
N THR A 19 6.92 -1.40 -7.84
CA THR A 19 8.34 -1.74 -8.04
C THR A 19 9.14 -1.62 -6.73
N ASN A 20 8.80 -0.63 -5.90
CA ASN A 20 9.44 -0.46 -4.59
C ASN A 20 9.12 -1.64 -3.65
N ALA A 21 7.84 -2.02 -3.54
CA ALA A 21 7.44 -3.18 -2.74
C ALA A 21 8.15 -4.46 -3.20
N LEU A 22 8.20 -4.69 -4.52
CA LEU A 22 8.86 -5.86 -5.11
C LEU A 22 10.37 -5.91 -4.80
N ARG A 23 11.07 -4.78 -4.90
CA ARG A 23 12.51 -4.71 -4.56
C ARG A 23 12.78 -4.94 -3.09
N ILE A 24 11.89 -4.47 -2.21
CA ILE A 24 12.02 -4.73 -0.77
C ILE A 24 11.81 -6.22 -0.48
N LEU A 25 10.80 -6.84 -1.09
CA LEU A 25 10.56 -8.28 -0.95
C LEU A 25 11.74 -9.10 -1.47
N GLU A 26 12.31 -8.75 -2.64
CA GLU A 26 13.52 -9.38 -3.17
C GLU A 26 14.71 -9.22 -2.21
N HIS A 27 14.92 -8.03 -1.64
CA HIS A 27 15.97 -7.77 -0.65
C HIS A 27 15.80 -8.59 0.62
N LEU A 28 14.57 -8.90 1.01
CA LEU A 28 14.23 -9.79 2.12
C LEU A 28 14.31 -11.28 1.73
N ASN A 29 14.80 -11.61 0.55
CA ASN A 29 14.84 -12.96 -0.02
C ASN A 29 13.46 -13.64 -0.08
N PHE A 30 12.39 -12.87 -0.22
CA PHE A 30 11.05 -13.40 -0.42
C PHE A 30 10.89 -13.96 -1.83
N SER A 31 10.32 -15.16 -1.97
CA SER A 31 10.09 -15.80 -3.26
C SER A 31 8.65 -15.61 -3.74
N PRO A 32 8.41 -15.00 -4.91
CA PRO A 32 7.08 -14.91 -5.50
C PRO A 32 6.38 -16.27 -5.69
N HIS A 33 7.14 -17.34 -5.89
CA HIS A 33 6.60 -18.70 -6.07
C HIS A 33 5.90 -19.27 -4.82
N THR A 34 6.07 -18.63 -3.68
CA THR A 34 5.34 -18.99 -2.42
C THR A 34 3.91 -18.46 -2.40
N VAL A 35 3.53 -17.62 -3.35
CA VAL A 35 2.18 -17.05 -3.50
C VAL A 35 1.51 -17.65 -4.74
N PRO A 36 0.56 -18.57 -4.59
CA PRO A 36 -0.05 -19.29 -5.72
C PRO A 36 -0.70 -18.38 -6.78
N ASP A 37 -1.41 -17.34 -6.33
CA ASP A 37 -2.10 -16.40 -7.21
C ASP A 37 -1.26 -15.15 -7.53
N TRP A 38 0.08 -15.27 -7.52
CA TRP A 38 0.94 -14.18 -7.97
C TRP A 38 0.80 -13.95 -9.47
N LYS A 39 0.47 -12.73 -9.88
CA LYS A 39 0.41 -12.34 -11.29
C LYS A 39 1.29 -11.13 -11.56
N GLN A 40 2.31 -11.29 -12.40
CA GLN A 40 3.08 -10.18 -12.93
C GLN A 40 2.22 -9.39 -13.93
N THR A 41 2.31 -8.07 -13.88
CA THR A 41 1.61 -7.16 -14.80
C THR A 41 2.59 -6.59 -15.82
N HIS A 42 2.21 -6.61 -17.10
CA HIS A 42 3.03 -6.11 -18.20
C HIS A 42 2.49 -4.83 -18.82
N LYS A 43 1.21 -4.54 -18.65
CA LYS A 43 0.55 -3.36 -19.19
C LYS A 43 -0.35 -2.69 -18.17
N VAL A 44 -0.35 -1.37 -18.20
CA VAL A 44 -1.22 -0.52 -17.39
C VAL A 44 -2.03 0.38 -18.31
N ILE A 45 -3.32 0.39 -18.11
CA ILE A 45 -4.27 1.23 -18.84
C ILE A 45 -4.86 2.23 -17.87
N VAL A 46 -4.57 3.50 -18.10
CA VAL A 46 -5.12 4.61 -17.32
C VAL A 46 -6.15 5.33 -18.16
N GLN A 47 -7.38 5.40 -17.69
CA GLN A 47 -8.43 6.14 -18.35
C GLN A 47 -8.61 7.52 -17.73
N SER A 48 -8.63 8.52 -18.58
CA SER A 48 -8.87 9.92 -18.25
C SER A 48 -10.37 10.18 -17.99
N PRO A 49 -10.72 11.26 -17.25
CA PRO A 49 -12.10 11.67 -17.03
C PRO A 49 -12.93 11.94 -18.30
N ASP A 50 -12.30 12.13 -19.46
CA ASP A 50 -12.98 12.31 -20.76
C ASP A 50 -13.08 10.99 -21.57
N GLY A 51 -12.81 9.84 -20.93
CA GLY A 51 -12.90 8.52 -21.55
C GLY A 51 -11.70 8.12 -22.40
N ARG A 52 -10.67 8.98 -22.55
CA ARG A 52 -9.46 8.64 -23.29
C ARG A 52 -8.58 7.72 -22.48
N SER A 53 -8.12 6.63 -23.07
CA SER A 53 -7.19 5.69 -22.46
C SER A 53 -5.74 6.02 -22.82
N VAL A 54 -4.86 5.86 -21.83
CA VAL A 54 -3.40 5.91 -21.99
C VAL A 54 -2.88 4.52 -21.65
N GLU A 55 -2.43 3.81 -22.69
CA GLU A 55 -1.82 2.49 -22.54
C GLU A 55 -0.31 2.65 -22.34
N MET A 56 0.22 1.96 -21.34
CA MET A 56 1.61 2.02 -20.95
C MET A 56 2.14 0.62 -20.69
N ASP A 57 3.12 0.22 -21.50
CA ASP A 57 3.83 -1.05 -21.31
C ASP A 57 4.91 -0.88 -20.25
N LEU A 58 4.99 -1.85 -19.34
CA LEU A 58 6.10 -1.98 -18.39
C LEU A 58 7.31 -2.61 -19.09
N PRO A 59 8.54 -2.27 -18.68
CA PRO A 59 9.74 -2.77 -19.37
C PRO A 59 9.83 -4.28 -19.31
N GLU A 60 9.92 -4.95 -20.48
CA GLU A 60 10.11 -6.40 -20.59
C GLU A 60 11.58 -6.78 -20.47
N GLY A 61 11.86 -7.99 -19.95
CA GLY A 61 13.21 -8.58 -19.86
C GLY A 61 14.14 -7.85 -18.87
N GLN A 62 13.61 -6.95 -18.04
CA GLN A 62 14.36 -6.18 -17.06
C GLN A 62 13.92 -6.46 -15.62
N GLY A 63 13.20 -7.54 -15.36
CA GLY A 63 12.60 -7.88 -14.07
C GLY A 63 11.16 -7.38 -13.93
N MET A 64 10.60 -7.53 -12.75
CA MET A 64 9.21 -7.16 -12.44
C MET A 64 9.12 -5.70 -11.99
N PHE A 65 8.20 -4.94 -12.59
CA PHE A 65 7.89 -3.55 -12.20
C PHE A 65 6.55 -3.43 -11.48
N ALA A 66 5.66 -4.38 -11.70
CA ALA A 66 4.38 -4.47 -11.01
C ALA A 66 3.94 -5.93 -10.92
N ALA A 67 3.24 -6.27 -9.85
CA ALA A 67 2.58 -7.55 -9.68
C ALA A 67 1.30 -7.38 -8.86
N VAL A 68 0.45 -8.39 -8.89
CA VAL A 68 -0.73 -8.49 -8.02
C VAL A 68 -0.59 -9.78 -7.22
N ALA A 69 -0.81 -9.67 -5.90
CA ALA A 69 -0.69 -10.79 -4.98
C ALA A 69 -1.78 -10.69 -3.90
N PRO A 70 -2.75 -11.61 -3.85
CA PRO A 70 -3.81 -11.56 -2.84
C PRO A 70 -3.23 -11.53 -1.43
N ARG A 71 -3.65 -10.54 -0.62
CA ARG A 71 -3.13 -10.34 0.74
C ARG A 71 -3.28 -11.57 1.63
N ARG A 72 -4.31 -12.38 1.40
CA ARG A 72 -4.48 -13.65 2.12
C ARG A 72 -3.29 -14.58 1.93
N GLN A 73 -2.73 -14.64 0.72
CA GLN A 73 -1.62 -15.51 0.38
C GLN A 73 -0.27 -14.84 0.66
N LEU A 74 -0.12 -13.56 0.29
CA LEU A 74 1.11 -12.80 0.51
C LEU A 74 1.46 -12.70 2.01
N ASP A 75 0.48 -12.33 2.83
CA ASP A 75 0.69 -12.17 4.28
C ASP A 75 1.01 -13.52 4.94
N ASP A 76 0.34 -14.61 4.53
CA ASP A 76 0.65 -15.95 5.01
C ASP A 76 2.08 -16.38 4.61
N ALA A 77 2.46 -16.20 3.36
CA ALA A 77 3.80 -16.53 2.88
C ALA A 77 4.90 -15.77 3.65
N LEU A 78 4.68 -14.50 3.98
CA LEU A 78 5.59 -13.72 4.83
C LEU A 78 5.67 -14.25 6.27
N VAL A 79 4.54 -14.67 6.82
CA VAL A 79 4.50 -15.32 8.16
C VAL A 79 5.24 -16.65 8.13
N GLN A 80 5.03 -17.48 7.10
CA GLN A 80 5.75 -18.74 6.94
C GLN A 80 7.26 -18.52 6.79
N GLN A 81 7.68 -17.49 6.08
CA GLN A 81 9.09 -17.11 5.98
C GLN A 81 9.68 -16.74 7.36
N CYS A 82 8.95 -15.98 8.19
CA CYS A 82 9.37 -15.70 9.56
C CYS A 82 9.57 -16.99 10.37
N ILE A 83 8.63 -17.94 10.30
CA ILE A 83 8.70 -19.23 10.99
C ILE A 83 9.92 -20.04 10.49
N GLN A 84 10.15 -20.10 9.18
CA GLN A 84 11.30 -20.79 8.59
C GLN A 84 12.65 -20.19 9.01
N LEU A 85 12.69 -18.88 9.27
CA LEU A 85 13.85 -18.18 9.83
C LEU A 85 14.01 -18.38 11.35
N GLY A 86 13.17 -19.20 11.98
CA GLY A 86 13.22 -19.46 13.42
C GLY A 86 12.66 -18.34 14.30
N ILE A 87 11.94 -17.39 13.73
CA ILE A 87 11.30 -16.31 14.50
C ILE A 87 10.01 -16.84 15.12
N PRO A 88 9.85 -16.78 16.46
CA PRO A 88 8.60 -17.18 17.11
C PRO A 88 7.42 -16.34 16.64
N VAL A 89 6.37 -17.00 16.15
CA VAL A 89 5.12 -16.37 15.71
C VAL A 89 3.94 -16.94 16.50
N HIS A 90 3.33 -16.11 17.31
CA HIS A 90 2.15 -16.43 18.13
C HIS A 90 0.91 -15.86 17.43
N GLN A 91 0.09 -16.75 16.87
CA GLN A 91 -1.13 -16.44 16.15
C GLN A 91 -2.36 -16.65 17.05
N GLY A 92 -3.43 -15.90 16.85
CA GLY A 92 -4.65 -15.97 17.65
C GLY A 92 -4.52 -15.30 19.03
N HIS A 93 -3.52 -14.45 19.22
CA HIS A 93 -3.25 -13.78 20.49
C HIS A 93 -3.42 -12.26 20.35
N SER A 94 -4.45 -11.71 21.01
CA SER A 94 -4.75 -10.28 20.92
C SER A 94 -3.93 -9.46 21.90
N PHE A 95 -3.41 -8.31 21.48
CA PHE A 95 -2.87 -7.31 22.38
C PHE A 95 -4.00 -6.73 23.26
N ARG A 96 -3.77 -6.58 24.57
CA ARG A 96 -4.68 -6.00 25.55
C ARG A 96 -4.28 -4.60 25.97
N SER A 97 -3.04 -4.44 26.48
CA SER A 97 -2.57 -3.15 26.97
C SER A 97 -1.06 -3.02 27.01
N VAL A 98 -0.57 -1.79 27.01
CA VAL A 98 0.78 -1.45 27.47
C VAL A 98 0.73 -1.33 28.99
N VAL A 99 1.49 -2.17 29.68
CA VAL A 99 1.56 -2.18 31.16
C VAL A 99 2.64 -1.20 31.63
N ARG A 100 3.78 -1.19 30.93
CA ARG A 100 4.92 -0.34 31.23
C ARG A 100 5.66 0.06 29.96
N ASN A 101 6.14 1.30 29.90
CA ASN A 101 6.98 1.79 28.79
C ASN A 101 7.88 2.90 29.34
N ASP A 102 9.03 2.52 29.87
CA ASP A 102 9.99 3.41 30.53
C ASP A 102 11.38 3.38 29.88
N ALA A 103 12.40 3.80 30.62
CA ALA A 103 13.77 3.87 30.13
C ALA A 103 14.41 2.48 29.93
N ASP A 104 14.01 1.49 30.71
CA ASP A 104 14.68 0.19 30.80
C ASP A 104 14.01 -0.86 29.93
N THR A 105 12.64 -0.89 29.88
CA THR A 105 11.89 -1.95 29.22
C THR A 105 10.50 -1.48 28.77
N VAL A 106 9.89 -2.28 27.90
CA VAL A 106 8.46 -2.19 27.59
C VAL A 106 7.77 -3.49 27.92
N THR A 107 6.66 -3.40 28.64
CA THR A 107 5.87 -4.55 29.07
C THR A 107 4.46 -4.43 28.51
N VAL A 108 3.99 -5.49 27.86
CA VAL A 108 2.65 -5.56 27.24
C VAL A 108 1.88 -6.77 27.77
N ASP A 109 0.57 -6.62 27.90
CA ASP A 109 -0.35 -7.74 28.18
C ASP A 109 -0.90 -8.28 26.87
N ILE A 110 -0.68 -9.57 26.63
CA ILE A 110 -1.12 -10.29 25.44
C ILE A 110 -2.06 -11.43 25.87
N GLU A 111 -3.23 -11.46 25.27
CA GLU A 111 -4.23 -12.52 25.54
C GLU A 111 -3.64 -13.92 25.32
N GLY A 112 -3.78 -14.79 26.30
CA GLY A 112 -3.27 -16.16 26.26
C GLY A 112 -1.77 -16.33 26.48
N LEU A 113 -0.97 -15.23 26.38
CA LEU A 113 0.46 -15.24 26.71
C LEU A 113 0.76 -14.55 28.04
N GLY A 114 -0.18 -13.72 28.54
CA GLY A 114 0.03 -12.91 29.75
C GLY A 114 0.97 -11.73 29.54
N ILE A 115 1.73 -11.41 30.56
CA ILE A 115 2.66 -10.28 30.57
C ILE A 115 3.95 -10.65 29.83
N VAL A 116 4.25 -9.91 28.78
CA VAL A 116 5.46 -10.05 27.95
C VAL A 116 6.33 -8.81 28.13
N GLU A 117 7.58 -9.01 28.47
CA GLU A 117 8.60 -7.96 28.58
C GLU A 117 9.54 -8.02 27.36
N ALA A 118 9.90 -6.85 26.83
CA ALA A 118 10.79 -6.72 25.70
C ALA A 118 11.62 -5.43 25.78
N ASP A 119 12.76 -5.41 25.09
CA ASP A 119 13.54 -4.19 24.92
C ASP A 119 12.81 -3.15 24.07
N TYR A 120 12.11 -3.58 23.04
CA TYR A 120 11.32 -2.73 22.15
C TYR A 120 10.06 -3.43 21.64
N VAL A 121 9.05 -2.64 21.33
CA VAL A 121 7.85 -3.08 20.61
C VAL A 121 7.76 -2.34 19.27
N ILE A 122 7.66 -3.10 18.17
CA ILE A 122 7.31 -2.57 16.86
C ILE A 122 5.80 -2.77 16.68
N ALA A 123 5.05 -1.68 16.74
CA ALA A 123 3.61 -1.63 16.61
C ALA A 123 3.19 -1.63 15.14
N ALA A 124 2.93 -2.81 14.57
CA ALA A 124 2.45 -3.03 13.21
C ALA A 124 0.94 -3.35 13.19
N ASP A 125 0.19 -2.79 14.13
CA ASP A 125 -1.18 -3.14 14.50
C ASP A 125 -2.26 -2.39 13.70
N GLY A 126 -1.84 -1.68 12.63
CA GLY A 126 -2.71 -1.17 11.58
C GLY A 126 -3.42 0.14 11.91
N MET A 127 -4.42 0.48 11.09
CA MET A 127 -5.17 1.75 11.15
C MET A 127 -5.78 2.01 12.54
N TRP A 128 -6.34 0.99 13.17
CA TRP A 128 -7.05 1.12 14.44
C TRP A 128 -6.16 0.93 15.68
N SER A 129 -4.88 0.74 15.50
CA SER A 129 -3.81 0.51 16.48
C SER A 129 -4.27 0.44 17.94
N PRO A 130 -4.51 -0.75 18.49
CA PRO A 130 -4.86 -0.92 19.89
C PRO A 130 -3.73 -0.44 20.82
N ILE A 131 -2.47 -0.48 20.36
CA ILE A 131 -1.33 0.06 21.12
C ILE A 131 -1.45 1.58 21.26
N ARG A 132 -1.78 2.31 20.17
CA ARG A 132 -2.05 3.76 20.27
C ARG A 132 -3.21 4.06 21.21
N LYS A 133 -4.26 3.25 21.14
CA LYS A 133 -5.43 3.41 22.01
C LYS A 133 -5.06 3.19 23.48
N SER A 134 -4.28 2.17 23.79
CA SER A 134 -3.80 1.89 25.15
C SER A 134 -2.94 3.01 25.74
N LEU A 135 -2.23 3.74 24.86
CA LEU A 135 -1.38 4.89 25.23
C LEU A 135 -2.11 6.25 25.17
N GLU A 136 -3.42 6.24 24.97
CA GLU A 136 -4.24 7.47 24.81
C GLU A 136 -3.77 8.40 23.68
N MET A 137 -3.10 7.80 22.66
CA MET A 137 -2.53 8.53 21.51
C MET A 137 -3.40 8.46 20.27
N SER A 138 -4.59 7.87 20.37
CA SER A 138 -5.55 7.82 19.26
C SER A 138 -6.19 9.19 19.04
N THR A 139 -6.36 9.56 17.77
CA THR A 139 -7.11 10.80 17.43
C THR A 139 -8.60 10.46 17.42
N PRO A 140 -9.41 11.07 18.29
CA PRO A 140 -10.86 10.88 18.30
C PRO A 140 -11.49 11.18 16.94
N GLY A 141 -12.37 10.31 16.46
CA GLY A 141 -13.08 10.48 15.18
C GLY A 141 -12.24 10.35 13.92
N TYR A 142 -10.95 10.01 14.03
CA TYR A 142 -10.11 9.79 12.84
C TYR A 142 -10.48 8.50 12.10
N LEU A 143 -10.82 8.65 10.83
CA LEU A 143 -11.27 7.57 9.95
C LEU A 143 -10.41 7.43 8.68
N GLY A 144 -9.18 7.93 8.69
CA GLY A 144 -8.29 7.93 7.53
C GLY A 144 -8.57 9.07 6.55
N GLU A 145 -7.61 9.33 5.67
CA GLU A 145 -7.72 10.31 4.58
C GLU A 145 -8.50 9.75 3.40
N TRP A 146 -8.41 8.42 3.18
CA TRP A 146 -9.12 7.74 2.11
C TRP A 146 -10.07 6.66 2.63
N HIS A 147 -11.05 6.36 1.81
CA HIS A 147 -11.95 5.24 2.02
C HIS A 147 -12.01 4.43 0.73
N ALA A 148 -11.80 3.12 0.83
CA ALA A 148 -11.79 2.21 -0.31
C ALA A 148 -12.85 1.12 -0.15
N PHE A 149 -13.43 0.69 -1.28
CA PHE A 149 -14.24 -0.51 -1.41
C PHE A 149 -13.52 -1.47 -2.35
N ARG A 150 -13.55 -2.77 -2.04
CA ARG A 150 -12.89 -3.80 -2.84
C ARG A 150 -13.69 -5.11 -2.82
N GLN A 151 -13.64 -5.83 -3.94
CA GLN A 151 -14.19 -7.17 -4.09
C GLN A 151 -13.34 -7.96 -5.10
N TYR A 152 -13.26 -9.28 -4.90
CA TYR A 152 -12.76 -10.17 -5.95
C TYR A 152 -13.89 -10.52 -6.91
N LEU A 153 -13.56 -10.52 -8.20
CA LEU A 153 -14.47 -10.91 -9.28
C LEU A 153 -13.84 -12.04 -10.07
N SER A 154 -14.64 -13.04 -10.44
CA SER A 154 -14.27 -14.14 -11.34
C SER A 154 -15.00 -14.04 -12.68
N ASP A 155 -14.66 -14.93 -13.59
CA ASP A 155 -15.24 -15.02 -14.93
C ASP A 155 -15.13 -13.73 -15.75
N VAL A 156 -14.04 -12.98 -15.51
CA VAL A 156 -13.70 -11.78 -16.27
C VAL A 156 -13.25 -12.18 -17.67
N ASN A 157 -14.03 -11.82 -18.68
CA ASN A 157 -13.79 -12.16 -20.09
C ASN A 157 -13.42 -10.95 -20.96
N GLY A 158 -13.23 -9.80 -20.34
CA GLY A 158 -12.70 -8.59 -20.96
C GLY A 158 -11.19 -8.46 -20.78
N PRO A 159 -10.57 -7.42 -21.36
CA PRO A 159 -9.12 -7.19 -21.30
C PRO A 159 -8.56 -6.99 -19.89
N ALA A 160 -9.40 -6.63 -18.91
CA ALA A 160 -9.00 -6.53 -17.50
C ALA A 160 -8.60 -7.88 -16.86
N ALA A 161 -8.86 -9.03 -17.52
CA ALA A 161 -8.33 -10.33 -17.11
C ALA A 161 -6.80 -10.39 -17.19
N GLU A 162 -6.18 -9.60 -18.08
CA GLU A 162 -4.73 -9.58 -18.28
C GLU A 162 -4.06 -8.26 -17.94
N ASP A 163 -4.73 -7.14 -18.23
CA ASP A 163 -4.18 -5.79 -18.08
C ASP A 163 -4.65 -5.11 -16.79
N LEU A 164 -3.77 -4.32 -16.19
CA LEU A 164 -4.09 -3.50 -15.02
C LEU A 164 -4.80 -2.23 -15.45
N TYR A 165 -5.99 -1.97 -14.91
CA TYR A 165 -6.79 -0.79 -15.20
C TYR A 165 -6.86 0.16 -14.02
N VAL A 166 -6.81 1.47 -14.31
CA VAL A 166 -7.08 2.57 -13.38
C VAL A 166 -7.98 3.58 -14.08
N TRP A 167 -9.13 3.89 -13.50
CA TRP A 167 -10.11 4.84 -14.04
C TRP A 167 -10.20 6.08 -13.15
N PHE A 168 -9.91 7.25 -13.73
CA PHE A 168 -10.08 8.55 -13.11
C PHE A 168 -11.39 9.17 -13.56
N ASP A 169 -12.52 8.67 -13.10
CA ASP A 169 -13.84 9.23 -13.43
C ASP A 169 -14.07 10.55 -12.68
N ASP A 170 -14.79 11.49 -13.29
CA ASP A 170 -14.98 12.85 -12.78
C ASP A 170 -15.51 12.89 -11.34
N ASP A 171 -16.42 12.00 -11.01
CA ASP A 171 -17.07 11.91 -9.71
C ASP A 171 -16.23 11.19 -8.62
N LEU A 172 -15.17 10.50 -9.04
CA LEU A 172 -14.25 9.85 -8.11
C LEU A 172 -13.08 10.74 -7.71
N LEU A 173 -12.73 11.76 -8.49
CA LEU A 173 -11.52 12.57 -8.30
C LEU A 173 -11.46 13.25 -6.91
N PRO A 174 -10.27 13.27 -6.29
CA PRO A 174 -8.96 12.80 -6.75
C PRO A 174 -8.76 11.28 -6.63
N GLY A 175 -9.78 10.53 -6.26
CA GLY A 175 -9.78 9.08 -6.21
C GLY A 175 -9.89 8.43 -7.60
N TYR A 176 -10.00 7.12 -7.60
CA TYR A 176 -10.02 6.32 -8.81
C TYR A 176 -10.68 4.96 -8.55
N ALA A 177 -11.12 4.31 -9.64
CA ALA A 177 -11.46 2.89 -9.62
C ALA A 177 -10.31 2.09 -10.23
N TRP A 178 -10.21 0.81 -9.87
CA TRP A 178 -9.16 -0.10 -10.38
C TRP A 178 -9.71 -1.48 -10.70
N SER A 179 -9.02 -2.17 -11.60
CA SER A 179 -9.11 -3.61 -11.78
C SER A 179 -7.70 -4.16 -11.93
N PHE A 180 -7.28 -4.98 -10.98
CA PHE A 180 -5.96 -5.57 -10.93
C PHE A 180 -6.07 -7.07 -11.21
N PRO A 181 -5.42 -7.56 -12.29
CA PRO A 181 -5.59 -8.92 -12.77
C PRO A 181 -4.99 -9.95 -11.82
N LEU A 182 -5.67 -11.07 -11.69
CA LEU A 182 -5.25 -12.27 -10.97
C LEU A 182 -5.28 -13.47 -11.91
N PRO A 183 -4.64 -14.61 -11.56
CA PRO A 183 -4.76 -15.83 -12.34
C PRO A 183 -6.23 -16.28 -12.48
N ASN A 184 -6.48 -17.12 -13.51
CA ASN A 184 -7.78 -17.76 -13.73
C ASN A 184 -8.93 -16.79 -14.03
N ASN A 185 -8.67 -15.73 -14.82
CA ASN A 185 -9.68 -14.72 -15.19
C ASN A 185 -10.36 -14.06 -14.00
N ARG A 186 -9.60 -13.86 -12.93
CA ARG A 186 -10.03 -13.15 -11.73
C ARG A 186 -9.42 -11.75 -11.68
N VAL A 187 -10.06 -10.86 -10.96
CA VAL A 187 -9.52 -9.54 -10.68
C VAL A 187 -9.80 -9.11 -9.24
N ASN A 188 -8.94 -8.27 -8.70
CA ASN A 188 -9.26 -7.43 -7.56
C ASN A 188 -9.83 -6.12 -8.11
N PHE A 189 -11.13 -5.92 -7.95
CA PHE A 189 -11.84 -4.72 -8.41
C PHE A 189 -12.20 -3.83 -7.23
N GLY A 190 -12.06 -2.53 -7.39
CA GLY A 190 -12.41 -1.60 -6.33
C GLY A 190 -12.36 -0.15 -6.76
N PHE A 191 -12.65 0.73 -5.80
CA PHE A 191 -12.45 2.16 -5.93
C PHE A 191 -12.09 2.77 -4.58
N CYS A 192 -11.44 3.92 -4.62
CA CYS A 192 -11.18 4.73 -3.44
C CYS A 192 -11.55 6.19 -3.67
N MET A 193 -11.92 6.85 -2.60
CA MET A 193 -12.20 8.28 -2.59
C MET A 193 -11.55 8.95 -1.40
N MET A 194 -11.07 10.17 -1.60
CA MET A 194 -10.62 11.00 -0.48
C MET A 194 -11.80 11.37 0.40
N ARG A 195 -11.65 11.19 1.69
CA ARG A 195 -12.69 11.52 2.67
C ARG A 195 -12.89 13.03 2.74
N ASN A 196 -14.13 13.45 2.59
CA ASN A 196 -14.61 14.81 2.80
C ASN A 196 -16.08 14.77 3.23
N ASP A 197 -16.69 15.92 3.50
CA ASP A 197 -18.08 16.01 3.97
C ASP A 197 -19.11 15.46 2.95
N ALA A 198 -18.77 15.45 1.67
CA ALA A 198 -19.63 14.92 0.61
C ALA A 198 -19.50 13.41 0.44
N THR A 199 -18.43 12.76 0.89
CA THR A 199 -18.19 11.32 0.75
C THR A 199 -18.84 10.52 1.88
N SER A 200 -20.17 10.56 1.96
CA SER A 200 -20.90 9.74 2.93
C SER A 200 -20.83 8.25 2.59
N MET A 201 -21.04 7.37 3.58
CA MET A 201 -21.13 5.92 3.34
C MET A 201 -22.25 5.55 2.37
N GLN A 202 -23.36 6.30 2.36
CA GLN A 202 -24.45 6.10 1.42
C GLN A 202 -24.01 6.45 -0.01
N PHE A 203 -23.27 7.53 -0.19
CA PHE A 203 -22.67 7.90 -1.47
C PHE A 203 -21.72 6.81 -1.97
N MET A 204 -20.81 6.34 -1.12
CA MET A 204 -19.87 5.27 -1.46
C MET A 204 -20.59 3.97 -1.90
N LYS A 205 -21.65 3.57 -1.20
CA LYS A 205 -22.44 2.39 -1.57
C LYS A 205 -23.16 2.56 -2.90
N LYS A 206 -23.70 3.75 -3.18
CA LYS A 206 -24.31 4.06 -4.47
C LYS A 206 -23.27 4.01 -5.59
N THR A 207 -22.14 4.68 -5.42
CA THR A 207 -21.03 4.65 -6.37
C THR A 207 -20.56 3.23 -6.67
N TRP A 208 -20.48 2.37 -5.64
CA TRP A 208 -20.12 0.95 -5.81
C TRP A 208 -21.03 0.23 -6.81
N VAL A 209 -22.35 0.43 -6.70
CA VAL A 209 -23.32 -0.17 -7.63
C VAL A 209 -23.19 0.46 -9.01
N ASP A 210 -23.14 1.79 -9.07
CA ASP A 210 -23.05 2.54 -10.33
C ASP A 210 -21.81 2.18 -11.18
N LEU A 211 -20.68 1.77 -10.53
CA LEU A 211 -19.47 1.38 -11.25
C LEU A 211 -19.69 0.19 -12.18
N PHE A 212 -20.51 -0.78 -11.80
CA PHE A 212 -20.80 -1.96 -12.61
C PHE A 212 -21.70 -1.66 -13.82
N ASP A 213 -22.32 -0.49 -13.87
CA ASP A 213 -23.17 -0.05 -14.99
C ASP A 213 -22.43 0.91 -15.93
N ARG A 214 -21.16 1.28 -15.61
CA ARG A 214 -20.36 2.19 -16.46
C ARG A 214 -19.86 1.46 -17.71
N PRO A 215 -20.19 1.96 -18.94
CA PRO A 215 -19.87 1.25 -20.18
C PRO A 215 -18.39 0.91 -20.35
N HIS A 216 -17.50 1.79 -19.94
CA HIS A 216 -16.06 1.59 -20.05
C HIS A 216 -15.52 0.54 -19.05
N ILE A 217 -16.12 0.44 -17.87
CA ILE A 217 -15.79 -0.60 -16.88
C ILE A 217 -16.35 -1.95 -17.36
N CYS A 218 -17.59 -1.98 -17.82
CA CYS A 218 -18.19 -3.18 -18.42
C CYS A 218 -17.37 -3.68 -19.62
N ALA A 219 -16.92 -2.78 -20.49
CA ALA A 219 -16.07 -3.15 -21.63
C ALA A 219 -14.72 -3.75 -21.21
N ALA A 220 -14.14 -3.28 -20.10
CA ALA A 220 -12.88 -3.80 -19.57
C ALA A 220 -13.05 -5.14 -18.84
N LEU A 221 -14.10 -5.29 -18.03
CA LEU A 221 -14.36 -6.50 -17.25
C LEU A 221 -15.00 -7.62 -18.09
N GLY A 222 -15.85 -7.24 -19.06
CA GLY A 222 -16.73 -8.16 -19.80
C GLY A 222 -18.10 -8.31 -19.16
N ASN A 223 -18.90 -9.21 -19.71
CA ASN A 223 -20.33 -9.34 -19.36
C ASN A 223 -20.67 -10.64 -18.58
N THR A 224 -19.67 -11.43 -18.21
CA THR A 224 -19.84 -12.70 -17.46
C THR A 224 -19.39 -12.61 -16.01
N VAL A 225 -19.02 -11.43 -15.55
CA VAL A 225 -18.38 -11.19 -14.25
C VAL A 225 -19.23 -11.66 -13.08
N VAL A 226 -18.64 -12.42 -12.17
CA VAL A 226 -19.28 -12.96 -10.96
C VAL A 226 -18.52 -12.47 -9.72
N PRO A 227 -19.21 -11.79 -8.77
CA PRO A 227 -18.62 -11.49 -7.47
C PRO A 227 -18.34 -12.77 -6.66
N GLU A 228 -17.10 -12.92 -6.15
CA GLU A 228 -16.72 -14.07 -5.32
C GLU A 228 -17.23 -13.95 -3.88
N ASP A 229 -17.19 -12.73 -3.33
CA ASP A 229 -17.53 -12.42 -1.95
C ASP A 229 -18.36 -11.15 -1.83
N ARG A 230 -18.69 -10.75 -0.61
CA ARG A 230 -19.16 -9.39 -0.34
C ARG A 230 -18.01 -8.39 -0.51
N HIS A 231 -18.32 -7.23 -1.09
CA HIS A 231 -17.36 -6.13 -1.07
C HIS A 231 -16.96 -5.75 0.37
N THR A 232 -15.72 -5.46 0.56
CA THR A 232 -15.16 -4.98 1.83
C THR A 232 -14.83 -3.50 1.73
N ALA A 233 -14.97 -2.79 2.85
CA ALA A 233 -14.66 -1.37 2.95
C ALA A 233 -13.58 -1.14 4.00
N TRP A 234 -12.62 -0.26 3.70
CA TRP A 234 -11.54 0.03 4.62
C TRP A 234 -11.09 1.49 4.56
N PRO A 235 -10.87 2.13 5.72
CA PRO A 235 -10.25 3.45 5.79
C PRO A 235 -8.72 3.32 5.61
N ILE A 236 -8.13 4.27 4.88
CA ILE A 236 -6.70 4.30 4.59
C ILE A 236 -6.07 5.51 5.27
N PRO A 237 -5.14 5.30 6.22
CA PRO A 237 -4.47 6.38 6.95
C PRO A 237 -3.24 6.88 6.16
N ALA A 238 -3.25 8.15 5.76
CA ALA A 238 -2.21 8.75 4.92
C ALA A 238 -1.79 10.14 5.44
N ARG A 239 -1.35 10.24 6.71
CA ARG A 239 -0.93 11.50 7.37
C ARG A 239 0.36 11.38 8.17
N ILE A 240 1.38 10.77 7.61
CA ILE A 240 2.68 10.58 8.26
C ILE A 240 3.33 11.89 8.72
N ASP A 241 2.94 13.02 8.11
CA ASP A 241 3.37 14.38 8.46
C ASP A 241 2.86 14.83 9.84
N ASN A 242 1.77 14.23 10.35
CA ASN A 242 1.16 14.56 11.65
C ASN A 242 1.14 13.38 12.63
N ALA A 243 1.68 12.23 12.24
CA ALA A 243 1.65 11.03 13.07
C ALA A 243 2.79 11.02 14.09
N VAL A 244 2.49 10.64 15.33
CA VAL A 244 3.53 10.26 16.29
C VAL A 244 4.16 8.95 15.85
N ARG A 245 5.48 8.92 15.70
CA ARG A 245 6.23 7.82 15.11
C ARG A 245 6.72 6.82 16.14
N ALA A 246 7.05 7.32 17.34
CA ALA A 246 7.54 6.49 18.41
C ALA A 246 7.28 7.15 19.77
N THR A 247 7.20 6.34 20.83
CA THR A 247 7.11 6.79 22.22
C THR A 247 7.78 5.78 23.16
N GLY A 248 8.65 6.25 24.05
CA GLY A 248 9.44 5.34 24.90
C GLY A 248 10.22 4.33 24.05
N ARG A 249 9.89 3.06 24.22
CA ARG A 249 10.47 1.92 23.49
C ARG A 249 9.52 1.32 22.45
N ILE A 250 8.48 2.04 22.08
CA ILE A 250 7.48 1.62 21.09
C ILE A 250 7.64 2.43 19.82
N LEU A 251 7.81 1.75 18.67
CA LEU A 251 7.89 2.33 17.33
C LEU A 251 6.65 1.91 16.53
N PHE A 252 5.95 2.87 15.90
CA PHE A 252 4.78 2.60 15.07
C PHE A 252 5.18 2.47 13.60
N VAL A 253 4.68 1.45 12.90
CA VAL A 253 5.01 1.17 11.50
C VAL A 253 3.76 0.97 10.64
N GLY A 254 3.89 1.09 9.32
CA GLY A 254 2.79 0.91 8.37
C GLY A 254 1.59 1.82 8.64
N ASP A 255 0.39 1.26 8.62
CA ASP A 255 -0.85 2.02 8.88
C ASP A 255 -0.90 2.58 10.31
N ALA A 256 -0.21 1.95 11.28
CA ALA A 256 -0.14 2.47 12.65
C ALA A 256 0.61 3.80 12.74
N VAL A 257 1.52 4.12 11.83
CA VAL A 257 2.18 5.42 11.67
C VAL A 257 1.60 6.26 10.54
N CYS A 258 0.46 5.83 9.96
CA CYS A 258 -0.21 6.50 8.85
C CYS A 258 0.71 6.70 7.62
N ALA A 259 1.51 5.70 7.30
CA ALA A 259 2.57 5.78 6.28
C ALA A 259 2.10 5.63 4.84
N THR A 260 0.84 5.26 4.61
CA THR A 260 0.28 5.08 3.26
C THR A 260 0.48 6.33 2.39
N ASP A 261 0.83 6.14 1.12
CA ASP A 261 0.96 7.25 0.17
C ASP A 261 -0.38 7.94 -0.07
N ILE A 262 -0.41 9.26 0.13
CA ILE A 262 -1.66 10.04 0.09
C ILE A 262 -2.20 10.22 -1.32
N MET A 263 -1.44 9.95 -2.37
CA MET A 263 -1.88 10.11 -3.76
C MET A 263 -2.43 8.81 -4.34
N THR A 264 -1.76 7.70 -4.07
CA THR A 264 -2.10 6.40 -4.67
C THR A 264 -2.83 5.45 -3.74
N GLY A 265 -2.82 5.71 -2.42
CA GLY A 265 -3.32 4.75 -1.44
C GLY A 265 -2.42 3.52 -1.25
N GLU A 266 -1.21 3.50 -1.85
CA GLU A 266 -0.23 2.44 -1.67
C GLU A 266 0.29 2.41 -0.23
N GLY A 267 0.30 1.24 0.37
CA GLY A 267 0.70 1.07 1.77
C GLY A 267 1.59 -0.14 2.02
N ILE A 268 1.74 -1.08 1.06
CA ILE A 268 2.53 -2.29 1.26
C ILE A 268 4.02 -1.95 1.31
N ALA A 269 4.52 -1.20 0.34
CA ALA A 269 5.90 -0.73 0.32
C ALA A 269 6.24 0.08 1.58
N GLN A 270 5.37 1.03 1.95
CA GLN A 270 5.57 1.88 3.12
C GLN A 270 5.53 1.09 4.44
N ALA A 271 4.72 0.04 4.53
CA ALA A 271 4.72 -0.84 5.69
C ALA A 271 6.04 -1.61 5.82
N LEU A 272 6.56 -2.15 4.72
CA LEU A 272 7.86 -2.81 4.67
C LEU A 272 9.01 -1.83 4.99
N GLU A 273 9.03 -0.65 4.37
CA GLU A 273 10.04 0.38 4.62
C GLU A 273 10.09 0.83 6.08
N THR A 274 8.93 1.11 6.67
CA THR A 274 8.88 1.54 8.07
C THR A 274 9.26 0.43 9.02
N GLY A 275 8.91 -0.83 8.72
CA GLY A 275 9.34 -2.00 9.48
C GLY A 275 10.86 -2.16 9.47
N ILE A 276 11.47 -2.10 8.29
CA ILE A 276 12.94 -2.16 8.13
C ILE A 276 13.61 -0.98 8.84
N ALA A 277 13.09 0.24 8.69
CA ALA A 277 13.64 1.43 9.35
C ALA A 277 13.58 1.31 10.88
N ALA A 278 12.50 0.76 11.43
CA ALA A 278 12.36 0.52 12.86
C ALA A 278 13.37 -0.53 13.35
N ALA A 279 13.47 -1.67 12.66
CA ALA A 279 14.43 -2.72 12.98
C ALA A 279 15.88 -2.22 12.92
N HIS A 280 16.22 -1.47 11.85
CA HIS A 280 17.55 -0.88 11.68
C HIS A 280 17.86 0.14 12.79
N ALA A 281 16.89 0.98 13.16
CA ALA A 281 17.10 1.95 14.24
C ALA A 281 17.37 1.25 15.58
N ILE A 282 16.66 0.16 15.89
CA ILE A 282 16.88 -0.64 17.10
C ILE A 282 18.27 -1.30 17.07
N ALA A 283 18.65 -1.90 15.94
CA ALA A 283 19.90 -2.67 15.84
C ALA A 283 21.18 -1.82 15.90
N HIS A 284 21.11 -0.51 15.59
CA HIS A 284 22.29 0.34 15.43
C HIS A 284 22.37 1.51 16.43
N ASN A 285 21.58 1.48 17.50
CA ASN A 285 21.61 2.52 18.51
C ASN A 285 21.46 1.93 19.92
N ASP A 286 22.19 2.47 20.87
CA ASP A 286 22.31 1.93 22.22
C ASP A 286 21.21 2.44 23.18
N THR A 287 20.64 3.60 22.90
CA THR A 287 19.63 4.21 23.80
C THR A 287 18.27 4.42 23.12
N PRO A 288 17.17 4.33 23.87
CA PRO A 288 15.84 4.56 23.32
C PRO A 288 15.67 5.94 22.64
N SER A 289 16.36 6.95 23.14
CA SER A 289 16.35 8.28 22.54
C SER A 289 17.01 8.32 21.17
N GLN A 290 18.18 7.66 21.04
CA GLN A 290 18.88 7.53 19.76
C GLN A 290 18.05 6.70 18.76
N VAL A 291 17.45 5.60 19.20
CA VAL A 291 16.55 4.76 18.37
C VAL A 291 15.38 5.60 17.80
N ARG A 292 14.65 6.33 18.66
CA ARG A 292 13.55 7.18 18.23
C ARG A 292 14.00 8.29 17.29
N HIS A 293 15.14 8.92 17.57
CA HIS A 293 15.70 9.98 16.73
C HIS A 293 16.08 9.43 15.34
N HIS A 294 16.82 8.32 15.31
CA HIS A 294 17.23 7.65 14.08
C HIS A 294 16.02 7.25 13.24
N TYR A 295 15.05 6.56 13.84
CA TYR A 295 13.81 6.15 13.18
C TYR A 295 13.06 7.36 12.59
N SER A 296 12.81 8.38 13.41
CA SER A 296 12.10 9.58 12.96
C SER A 296 12.83 10.31 11.84
N ARG A 297 14.16 10.44 11.94
CA ARG A 297 14.97 11.08 10.90
C ARG A 297 14.98 10.29 9.59
N THR A 298 14.98 8.96 9.67
CA THR A 298 14.86 8.10 8.48
C THR A 298 13.54 8.37 7.77
N LEU A 299 12.41 8.37 8.49
CA LEU A 299 11.10 8.67 7.90
C LEU A 299 11.01 10.09 7.35
N ASP A 300 11.66 11.08 7.99
CA ASP A 300 11.69 12.47 7.49
C ASP A 300 12.40 12.59 6.14
N THR A 301 13.49 11.87 5.96
CA THR A 301 14.32 11.96 4.75
C THR A 301 13.82 11.09 3.61
N THR A 302 12.96 10.13 3.90
CA THR A 302 12.36 9.22 2.90
C THR A 302 10.88 9.52 2.69
N LEU A 303 10.01 8.92 3.47
CA LEU A 303 8.56 8.94 3.28
C LEU A 303 7.93 10.33 3.41
N LEU A 304 8.39 11.18 4.33
CA LEU A 304 7.80 12.51 4.50
C LEU A 304 8.05 13.43 3.30
N ALA A 305 9.23 13.32 2.67
CA ALA A 305 9.52 14.08 1.45
C ALA A 305 8.59 13.66 0.31
N ASP A 306 8.40 12.34 0.13
CA ASP A 306 7.50 11.79 -0.88
C ASP A 306 6.03 12.12 -0.56
N HIS A 307 5.60 12.03 0.70
CA HIS A 307 4.26 12.42 1.12
C HIS A 307 3.93 13.89 0.79
N ARG A 308 4.86 14.81 1.04
CA ARG A 308 4.67 16.23 0.70
C ARG A 308 4.50 16.44 -0.80
N MET A 309 5.27 15.74 -1.61
CA MET A 309 5.14 15.77 -3.07
C MET A 309 3.81 15.16 -3.52
N SER A 310 3.45 13.98 -3.00
CA SER A 310 2.18 13.32 -3.29
C SER A 310 0.98 14.20 -2.92
N LYS A 311 1.05 14.89 -1.78
CA LYS A 311 0.01 15.84 -1.34
C LYS A 311 -0.15 17.03 -2.30
N PHE A 312 0.96 17.55 -2.82
CA PHE A 312 0.95 18.62 -3.83
C PHE A 312 0.33 18.11 -5.14
N LEU A 313 0.78 16.95 -5.64
CA LEU A 313 0.28 16.35 -6.88
C LEU A 313 -1.20 15.93 -6.78
N GLY A 314 -1.62 15.38 -5.64
CA GLY A 314 -3.02 15.05 -5.40
C GLY A 314 -3.95 16.25 -5.50
N ARG A 315 -3.51 17.45 -5.07
CA ARG A 315 -4.26 18.69 -5.28
C ARG A 315 -4.38 19.07 -6.75
N LEU A 316 -3.36 18.83 -7.56
CA LEU A 316 -3.43 19.06 -9.02
C LEU A 316 -4.39 18.09 -9.70
N LEU A 317 -4.42 16.83 -9.24
CA LEU A 317 -5.28 15.79 -9.79
C LEU A 317 -6.72 15.82 -9.26
N SER A 318 -7.07 16.71 -8.33
CA SER A 318 -8.43 16.87 -7.84
C SER A 318 -9.39 17.58 -8.81
N SER A 319 -8.86 18.16 -9.88
CA SER A 319 -9.66 18.84 -10.92
C SER A 319 -9.69 18.01 -12.21
N PRO A 320 -10.88 17.71 -12.78
CA PRO A 320 -11.00 17.00 -14.05
C PRO A 320 -10.20 17.63 -15.19
N ARG A 321 -10.17 18.98 -15.26
CA ARG A 321 -9.42 19.70 -16.28
C ARG A 321 -7.92 19.48 -16.17
N THR A 322 -7.40 19.48 -14.96
CA THR A 322 -5.95 19.29 -14.71
C THR A 322 -5.56 17.83 -14.95
N THR A 323 -6.37 16.87 -14.50
CA THR A 323 -6.15 15.45 -14.74
C THR A 323 -6.12 15.12 -16.24
N ARG A 324 -7.07 15.64 -17.02
CA ARG A 324 -7.09 15.51 -18.49
C ARG A 324 -5.81 16.05 -19.12
N ARG A 325 -5.33 17.23 -18.70
CA ARG A 325 -4.09 17.83 -19.22
C ARG A 325 -2.86 17.01 -18.87
N VAL A 326 -2.75 16.55 -17.63
CA VAL A 326 -1.65 15.70 -17.20
C VAL A 326 -1.60 14.41 -18.01
N LEU A 327 -2.73 13.72 -18.15
CA LEU A 327 -2.80 12.49 -18.93
C LEU A 327 -2.58 12.72 -20.44
N ALA A 328 -3.00 13.85 -20.99
CA ALA A 328 -2.67 14.23 -22.37
C ALA A 328 -1.15 14.43 -22.57
N ILE A 329 -0.46 15.05 -21.59
CA ILE A 329 1.01 15.19 -21.63
C ILE A 329 1.67 13.81 -21.51
N VAL A 330 1.19 12.96 -20.60
CA VAL A 330 1.68 11.57 -20.47
C VAL A 330 1.54 10.80 -21.77
N ASN A 331 0.42 10.96 -22.46
CA ASN A 331 0.14 10.28 -23.74
C ASN A 331 0.90 10.84 -24.94
N SER A 332 1.59 11.98 -24.82
CA SER A 332 2.19 12.69 -25.96
C SER A 332 3.36 11.96 -26.61
N THR A 333 4.13 11.18 -25.85
CA THR A 333 5.29 10.43 -26.36
C THR A 333 5.46 9.09 -25.65
N ALA A 334 6.14 8.13 -26.31
CA ALA A 334 6.53 6.87 -25.66
C ALA A 334 7.46 7.10 -24.45
N TRP A 335 8.27 8.17 -24.47
CA TRP A 335 9.14 8.56 -23.37
C TRP A 335 8.33 9.00 -22.15
N THR A 336 7.34 9.90 -22.30
CA THR A 336 6.49 10.36 -21.20
C THR A 336 5.67 9.23 -20.60
N LYS A 337 5.11 8.33 -21.40
CA LYS A 337 4.41 7.12 -20.94
C LYS A 337 5.30 6.24 -20.07
N ARG A 338 6.51 5.90 -20.58
CA ARG A 338 7.48 5.04 -19.88
C ARG A 338 7.88 5.61 -18.51
N TYR A 339 8.14 6.89 -18.43
CA TYR A 339 8.56 7.49 -17.17
C TYR A 339 7.40 7.70 -16.20
N PHE A 340 6.21 8.00 -16.72
CA PHE A 340 5.03 8.13 -15.88
C PHE A 340 4.64 6.80 -15.23
N VAL A 341 4.62 5.70 -15.97
CA VAL A 341 4.29 4.39 -15.40
C VAL A 341 5.32 3.95 -14.35
N ARG A 342 6.61 4.15 -14.62
CA ARG A 342 7.66 3.86 -13.63
C ARG A 342 7.49 4.70 -12.36
N TRP A 343 7.19 5.97 -12.50
CA TRP A 343 6.96 6.86 -11.38
C TRP A 343 5.67 6.49 -10.62
N MET A 344 4.61 6.09 -11.32
CA MET A 344 3.36 5.65 -10.71
C MET A 344 3.55 4.39 -9.85
N PHE A 345 4.41 3.47 -10.28
CA PHE A 345 4.77 2.25 -9.53
C PHE A 345 5.95 2.44 -8.55
N GLU A 346 6.26 3.67 -8.17
CA GLU A 346 7.30 3.97 -7.18
C GLU A 346 8.68 3.37 -7.52
N ASP A 347 8.98 3.22 -8.82
CA ASP A 347 10.31 2.79 -9.27
C ASP A 347 11.41 3.78 -8.84
N GLU A 348 11.05 5.06 -8.72
CA GLU A 348 11.86 6.12 -8.16
C GLU A 348 11.07 6.93 -7.11
N PRO A 349 11.75 7.53 -6.12
CA PRO A 349 11.09 8.33 -5.10
C PRO A 349 10.24 9.45 -5.69
N ARG A 350 9.06 9.68 -5.15
CA ARG A 350 8.13 10.73 -5.64
C ARG A 350 8.75 12.12 -5.65
N ALA A 351 9.48 12.44 -4.59
CA ALA A 351 10.18 13.72 -4.44
C ALA A 351 11.57 13.74 -5.09
N ALA A 352 11.92 12.78 -5.93
CA ALA A 352 13.26 12.64 -6.49
C ALA A 352 13.80 13.93 -7.11
N LEU A 353 12.97 14.68 -7.86
CA LEU A 353 13.39 15.95 -8.47
C LEU A 353 13.85 16.99 -7.43
N PHE A 354 13.35 16.94 -6.21
CA PHE A 354 13.64 17.89 -5.13
C PHE A 354 14.55 17.32 -4.04
N THR A 355 14.99 16.06 -4.20
CA THR A 355 15.87 15.36 -3.25
C THR A 355 17.10 14.79 -3.96
N PRO A 356 18.05 15.65 -4.44
CA PRO A 356 19.22 15.19 -5.19
C PRO A 356 20.08 14.15 -4.45
N ARG A 357 20.07 14.18 -3.12
CA ARG A 357 20.80 13.20 -2.28
C ARG A 357 20.29 11.76 -2.44
N ARG A 358 19.07 11.57 -2.99
CA ARG A 358 18.47 10.26 -3.28
C ARG A 358 18.77 9.78 -4.71
N TRP A 359 19.47 10.58 -5.50
CA TRP A 359 19.88 10.17 -6.85
C TRP A 359 21.00 9.13 -6.77
N HIS A 360 20.92 8.14 -7.61
CA HIS A 360 21.88 7.05 -7.70
C HIS A 360 22.24 6.76 -9.17
N ARG A 361 23.31 6.00 -9.39
CA ARG A 361 23.65 5.51 -10.74
C ARG A 361 22.50 4.65 -11.26
N GLY A 362 22.01 4.96 -12.47
CA GLY A 362 20.86 4.27 -13.05
C GLY A 362 19.51 4.86 -12.67
N PHE A 363 19.46 6.05 -12.05
CA PHE A 363 18.21 6.79 -11.85
C PHE A 363 17.37 6.82 -13.13
N LEU A 364 16.09 6.45 -13.06
CA LEU A 364 15.14 6.23 -14.18
C LEU A 364 15.55 5.12 -15.17
N ARG A 365 16.59 4.32 -14.87
CA ARG A 365 17.06 3.18 -15.70
C ARG A 365 17.27 1.91 -14.88
N ARG A 366 16.97 1.94 -13.59
CA ARG A 366 17.14 0.78 -12.72
C ARG A 366 16.25 -0.38 -13.21
N PRO A 367 16.74 -1.63 -13.23
CA PRO A 367 15.91 -2.79 -13.54
C PRO A 367 14.82 -2.99 -12.48
N GLY A 368 13.76 -3.68 -12.83
CA GLY A 368 12.76 -4.16 -11.90
C GLY A 368 13.33 -5.17 -10.90
N ALA A 369 12.49 -5.66 -10.02
CA ALA A 369 12.83 -6.72 -9.07
C ALA A 369 12.83 -8.09 -9.75
N TYR A 370 13.41 -9.09 -9.10
CA TYR A 370 13.39 -10.50 -9.52
C TYR A 370 13.87 -10.74 -10.97
N ARG A 371 14.93 -10.06 -11.35
CA ARG A 371 15.46 -10.12 -12.71
C ARG A 371 15.83 -11.53 -13.17
N THR A 372 16.19 -12.39 -12.25
CA THR A 372 16.56 -13.80 -12.54
C THR A 372 15.35 -14.72 -12.71
N LEU A 373 14.15 -14.25 -12.39
CA LEU A 373 12.90 -14.99 -12.51
C LEU A 373 12.03 -14.53 -13.70
N SER A 374 12.44 -13.46 -14.38
CA SER A 374 11.71 -12.84 -15.50
C SER A 374 12.24 -13.32 -16.86
#